data_9c13172f6280332118d42f423de95b56
#
_entry.id   9c13172f6280332118d42f423de95b56
#
_cell.length_a   1.000
_cell.length_b   1.000
_cell.length_c   1.000
_cell.angle_alpha   90.00
_cell.angle_beta   90.00
_cell.angle_gamma   90.00
#
_symmetry.space_group_name_H-M   'P 1'
#
loop_
_entity.id
_entity.type
_entity.pdbx_description
1 polymer ?
#
loop_
_entity_poly.entity_id
_entity_poly.type
_entity_poly.pdbx_seq_one_letter_code
_entity_poly.pdbx_strand_id
1 'polypeptide(L)'
;MAKPGRNDRCPCGSGKKYKACCLTKDEAAERAQLAAAQAGRDSQAAAKRQSLREVREAMIARLTGGDIDDDGDELMNASNAVVALIHAGRLDEAEVAARQLLEQYPDAHDGYDRLGFVHEKRGENRLAADCYRKVIAFLEQNPGYADPAFMGTFVERIAKLDPPAAD
;
A
#
# COMPACT_ATOMS: atom_id res chain seq x y z
N MET A 1 28.99 34.24 10.28
CA MET A 1 28.71 35.60 10.73
C MET A 1 27.29 35.67 11.26
N ALA A 2 27.06 36.37 12.38
CA ALA A 2 25.70 36.49 12.93
C ALA A 2 24.83 37.37 12.01
N LYS A 3 23.53 37.01 11.85
CA LYS A 3 22.54 37.78 11.09
C LYS A 3 22.38 39.17 11.75
N PRO A 4 22.40 40.28 10.99
CA PRO A 4 22.18 41.62 11.56
C PRO A 4 20.73 41.74 12.08
N GLY A 5 20.54 42.50 13.16
CA GLY A 5 19.24 42.84 13.68
C GLY A 5 18.44 43.71 12.71
N ARG A 6 17.09 43.60 12.72
CA ARG A 6 16.22 44.35 11.79
C ARG A 6 16.46 45.85 11.75
N ASN A 7 16.88 46.44 12.87
CA ASN A 7 17.12 47.88 13.01
C ASN A 7 18.61 48.28 12.87
N ASP A 8 19.51 47.33 12.73
CA ASP A 8 20.94 47.59 12.55
C ASP A 8 21.23 48.22 11.19
N ARG A 9 22.40 48.82 11.02
CA ARG A 9 22.86 49.29 9.71
C ARG A 9 23.06 48.14 8.76
N CYS A 10 22.55 48.28 7.54
CA CYS A 10 22.64 47.21 6.54
C CYS A 10 24.10 46.94 6.17
N PRO A 11 24.60 45.71 6.20
CA PRO A 11 25.97 45.34 5.87
C PRO A 11 26.35 45.60 4.40
N CYS A 12 25.37 45.87 3.52
CA CYS A 12 25.64 46.21 2.12
C CYS A 12 26.23 47.60 1.91
N GLY A 13 26.43 48.37 2.96
CA GLY A 13 27.03 49.73 2.90
C GLY A 13 26.06 50.85 2.47
N SER A 14 24.77 50.58 2.28
CA SER A 14 23.77 51.56 1.84
C SER A 14 23.43 52.65 2.88
N GLY A 15 23.90 52.53 4.11
CA GLY A 15 23.58 53.43 5.23
C GLY A 15 22.15 53.29 5.76
N LYS A 16 21.27 52.50 5.11
CA LYS A 16 19.90 52.25 5.53
C LYS A 16 19.82 51.17 6.60
N LYS A 17 18.71 51.11 7.37
CA LYS A 17 18.44 50.04 8.30
C LYS A 17 18.21 48.72 7.52
N TYR A 18 18.67 47.59 8.06
CA TYR A 18 18.60 46.28 7.42
C TYR A 18 17.19 45.93 6.93
N LYS A 19 16.16 46.20 7.76
CA LYS A 19 14.74 45.98 7.39
C LYS A 19 14.27 46.76 6.17
N ALA A 20 14.87 47.93 5.89
CA ALA A 20 14.48 48.78 4.75
C ALA A 20 15.42 48.60 3.54
N CYS A 21 16.29 47.60 3.56
CA CYS A 21 17.28 47.33 2.51
C CYS A 21 17.35 45.87 2.13
N CYS A 22 18.22 45.07 2.77
CA CYS A 22 18.49 43.69 2.32
C CYS A 22 17.62 42.62 2.98
N LEU A 23 16.89 42.89 4.07
CA LEU A 23 16.13 41.91 4.83
C LEU A 23 15.19 41.07 3.94
N THR A 24 14.40 41.71 3.08
CA THR A 24 13.44 41.00 2.20
C THR A 24 14.14 40.15 1.15
N LYS A 25 15.30 40.54 0.67
CA LYS A 25 16.14 39.75 -0.25
C LYS A 25 16.73 38.54 0.44
N ASP A 26 17.25 38.73 1.64
CA ASP A 26 17.87 37.65 2.41
C ASP A 26 16.84 36.63 2.89
N GLU A 27 15.65 37.06 3.32
CA GLU A 27 14.53 36.20 3.66
C GLU A 27 13.96 35.43 2.44
N ALA A 28 13.98 36.04 1.25
CA ALA A 28 13.59 35.37 0.01
C ALA A 28 14.62 34.31 -0.41
N ALA A 29 15.93 34.64 -0.29
CA ALA A 29 17.01 33.71 -0.58
C ALA A 29 16.98 32.50 0.38
N GLU A 30 16.76 32.74 1.67
CA GLU A 30 16.64 31.67 2.68
C GLU A 30 15.45 30.75 2.40
N ARG A 31 14.29 31.34 2.08
CA ARG A 31 13.09 30.54 1.67
C ARG A 31 13.34 29.71 0.41
N ALA A 32 14.03 30.29 -0.58
CA ALA A 32 14.38 29.57 -1.80
C ALA A 32 15.33 28.39 -1.52
N GLN A 33 16.32 28.58 -0.64
CA GLN A 33 17.24 27.51 -0.22
C GLN A 33 16.52 26.38 0.52
N LEU A 34 15.61 26.72 1.44
CA LEU A 34 14.79 25.73 2.16
C LEU A 34 13.89 24.96 1.21
N ALA A 35 13.23 25.64 0.26
CA ALA A 35 12.39 25.00 -0.74
C ALA A 35 13.19 24.05 -1.66
N ALA A 36 14.39 24.48 -2.10
CA ALA A 36 15.27 23.63 -2.91
C ALA A 36 15.77 22.40 -2.13
N ALA A 37 16.10 22.56 -0.85
CA ALA A 37 16.51 21.45 0.01
C ALA A 37 15.34 20.48 0.26
N GLN A 38 14.12 20.97 0.34
CA GLN A 38 12.92 20.14 0.47
C GLN A 38 12.61 19.37 -0.81
N ALA A 39 12.63 20.05 -1.96
CA ALA A 39 12.46 19.41 -3.27
C ALA A 39 13.50 18.32 -3.52
N GLY A 40 14.76 18.53 -3.10
CA GLY A 40 15.81 17.51 -3.16
C GLY A 40 15.49 16.27 -2.31
N ARG A 41 14.99 16.46 -1.08
CA ARG A 41 14.58 15.34 -0.21
C ARG A 41 13.39 14.58 -0.79
N ASP A 42 12.39 15.30 -1.31
CA ASP A 42 11.20 14.71 -1.91
C ASP A 42 11.55 13.90 -3.18
N SER A 43 12.47 14.43 -4.00
CA SER A 43 13.00 13.74 -5.18
C SER A 43 13.76 12.45 -4.80
N GLN A 44 14.61 12.49 -3.78
CA GLN A 44 15.32 11.30 -3.29
C GLN A 44 14.36 10.27 -2.70
N ALA A 45 13.34 10.72 -1.96
CA ALA A 45 12.32 9.83 -1.43
C ALA A 45 11.49 9.16 -2.53
N ALA A 46 11.16 9.91 -3.59
CA ALA A 46 10.46 9.37 -4.77
C ALA A 46 11.32 8.35 -5.51
N ALA A 47 12.61 8.65 -5.76
CA ALA A 47 13.53 7.72 -6.40
C ALA A 47 13.72 6.44 -5.58
N LYS A 48 13.82 6.54 -4.25
CA LYS A 48 13.90 5.38 -3.36
C LYS A 48 12.62 4.53 -3.40
N ARG A 49 11.45 5.16 -3.45
CA ARG A 49 10.16 4.43 -3.61
C ARG A 49 10.09 3.70 -4.94
N GLN A 50 10.54 4.35 -6.01
CA GLN A 50 10.56 3.74 -7.33
C GLN A 50 11.51 2.56 -7.40
N SER A 51 12.74 2.67 -6.90
CA SER A 51 13.70 1.55 -6.88
C SER A 51 13.21 0.37 -6.02
N LEU A 52 12.55 0.65 -4.88
CA LEU A 52 11.93 -0.39 -4.06
C LEU A 52 10.78 -1.08 -4.79
N ARG A 53 10.01 -0.33 -5.60
CA ARG A 53 8.95 -0.89 -6.45
C ARG A 53 9.52 -1.81 -7.53
N GLU A 54 10.55 -1.38 -8.23
CA GLU A 54 11.24 -2.16 -9.27
C GLU A 54 11.86 -3.44 -8.71
N VAL A 55 12.56 -3.36 -7.56
CA VAL A 55 13.10 -4.54 -6.87
C VAL A 55 11.99 -5.50 -6.43
N ARG A 56 10.86 -4.95 -5.96
CA ARG A 56 9.69 -5.75 -5.56
C ARG A 56 9.07 -6.46 -6.76
N GLU A 57 8.87 -5.74 -7.88
CA GLU A 57 8.34 -6.31 -9.12
C GLU A 57 9.27 -7.40 -9.66
N ALA A 58 10.58 -7.15 -9.67
CA ALA A 58 11.57 -8.15 -10.08
C ALA A 58 11.62 -9.36 -9.11
N MET A 59 11.43 -9.16 -7.81
CA MET A 59 11.37 -10.24 -6.83
C MET A 59 10.10 -11.08 -6.98
N ILE A 60 8.96 -10.45 -7.22
CA ILE A 60 7.70 -11.13 -7.52
C ILE A 60 7.84 -11.95 -8.79
N ALA A 61 8.36 -11.37 -9.87
CA ALA A 61 8.61 -12.09 -11.14
C ALA A 61 9.55 -13.29 -10.96
N ARG A 62 10.56 -13.20 -10.10
CA ARG A 62 11.46 -14.33 -9.77
C ARG A 62 10.80 -15.42 -8.93
N LEU A 63 9.91 -15.04 -8.01
CA LEU A 63 9.21 -15.98 -7.13
C LEU A 63 8.04 -16.67 -7.84
N THR A 64 7.48 -16.02 -8.85
CA THR A 64 6.37 -16.56 -9.64
C THR A 64 6.83 -17.30 -10.90
N GLY A 65 8.16 -17.44 -11.14
CA GLY A 65 8.72 -18.18 -12.27
C GLY A 65 8.09 -17.72 -13.60
N GLY A 66 8.58 -16.61 -14.11
CA GLY A 66 8.08 -16.11 -15.39
C GLY A 66 8.42 -17.09 -16.52
N ASP A 67 7.47 -17.91 -16.87
CA ASP A 67 7.26 -18.61 -18.13
C ASP A 67 6.19 -19.68 -17.94
N ILE A 68 4.90 -19.30 -17.97
CA ILE A 68 3.82 -20.24 -18.27
C ILE A 68 2.72 -19.47 -19.02
N ASP A 69 2.50 -19.84 -20.26
CA ASP A 69 1.44 -19.36 -21.14
C ASP A 69 0.11 -19.99 -20.69
N ASP A 70 -0.77 -19.22 -20.05
CA ASP A 70 -2.22 -19.37 -20.16
C ASP A 70 -2.95 -18.41 -19.20
N ASP A 71 -4.13 -17.87 -19.58
CA ASP A 71 -4.94 -16.90 -18.83
C ASP A 71 -5.31 -17.36 -17.40
N GLY A 72 -5.32 -18.68 -17.13
CA GLY A 72 -5.52 -19.27 -15.81
C GLY A 72 -4.35 -19.04 -14.84
N ASP A 73 -3.16 -18.88 -15.34
CA ASP A 73 -1.96 -18.72 -14.55
C ASP A 73 -1.79 -17.28 -14.02
N GLU A 74 -2.30 -16.27 -14.73
CA GLU A 74 -2.23 -14.88 -14.27
C GLU A 74 -3.01 -14.65 -12.97
N LEU A 75 -4.23 -15.16 -12.89
CA LEU A 75 -5.03 -15.11 -11.65
C LEU A 75 -4.33 -15.84 -10.51
N MET A 76 -3.83 -17.06 -10.75
CA MET A 76 -3.14 -17.84 -9.74
C MET A 76 -1.86 -17.15 -9.27
N ASN A 77 -1.07 -16.59 -10.19
CA ASN A 77 0.15 -15.87 -9.88
C ASN A 77 -0.14 -14.60 -9.06
N ALA A 78 -1.15 -13.82 -9.46
CA ALA A 78 -1.58 -12.63 -8.72
C ALA A 78 -2.11 -13.00 -7.32
N SER A 79 -2.91 -14.06 -7.21
CA SER A 79 -3.42 -14.60 -5.95
C SER A 79 -2.28 -15.07 -5.03
N ASN A 80 -1.29 -15.79 -5.56
CA ASN A 80 -0.11 -16.25 -4.82
C ASN A 80 0.79 -15.09 -4.36
N ALA A 81 0.89 -14.03 -5.16
CA ALA A 81 1.64 -12.82 -4.78
C ALA A 81 1.04 -12.15 -3.53
N VAL A 82 -0.30 -12.12 -3.41
CA VAL A 82 -0.96 -11.63 -2.19
C VAL A 82 -0.59 -12.51 -0.98
N VAL A 83 -0.62 -13.83 -1.14
CA VAL A 83 -0.23 -14.78 -0.07
C VAL A 83 1.22 -14.55 0.36
N ALA A 84 2.14 -14.35 -0.57
CA ALA A 84 3.53 -14.06 -0.26
C ALA A 84 3.69 -12.76 0.55
N LEU A 85 2.93 -11.70 0.23
CA LEU A 85 2.90 -10.46 1.00
C LEU A 85 2.37 -10.67 2.42
N ILE A 86 1.33 -11.49 2.59
CA ILE A 86 0.77 -11.85 3.90
C ILE A 86 1.81 -12.58 4.75
N HIS A 87 2.51 -13.57 4.18
CA HIS A 87 3.55 -14.31 4.89
C HIS A 87 4.77 -13.46 5.24
N ALA A 88 5.05 -12.43 4.43
CA ALA A 88 6.09 -11.45 4.73
C ALA A 88 5.68 -10.40 5.78
N GLY A 89 4.45 -10.46 6.30
CA GLY A 89 3.91 -9.49 7.26
C GLY A 89 3.57 -8.12 6.65
N ARG A 90 3.55 -8.01 5.32
CA ARG A 90 3.30 -6.77 4.56
C ARG A 90 1.80 -6.60 4.30
N LEU A 91 1.01 -6.54 5.39
CA LEU A 91 -0.45 -6.66 5.32
C LEU A 91 -1.14 -5.51 4.57
N ASP A 92 -0.61 -4.27 4.64
CA ASP A 92 -1.18 -3.13 3.92
C ASP A 92 -1.01 -3.28 2.39
N GLU A 93 0.14 -3.80 1.97
CA GLU A 93 0.40 -4.07 0.56
C GLU A 93 -0.38 -5.29 0.06
N ALA A 94 -0.54 -6.29 0.91
CA ALA A 94 -1.37 -7.45 0.62
C ALA A 94 -2.85 -7.05 0.42
N GLU A 95 -3.37 -6.13 1.23
CA GLU A 95 -4.73 -5.60 1.08
C GLU A 95 -4.92 -4.88 -0.25
N VAL A 96 -3.99 -3.99 -0.60
CA VAL A 96 -4.02 -3.28 -1.89
C VAL A 96 -3.99 -4.27 -3.05
N ALA A 97 -3.11 -5.28 -3.00
CA ALA A 97 -3.01 -6.30 -4.05
C ALA A 97 -4.28 -7.18 -4.14
N ALA A 98 -4.88 -7.54 -2.99
CA ALA A 98 -6.14 -8.30 -2.97
C ALA A 98 -7.33 -7.49 -3.53
N ARG A 99 -7.37 -6.18 -3.30
CA ARG A 99 -8.39 -5.30 -3.92
C ARG A 99 -8.19 -5.19 -5.43
N GLN A 100 -6.94 -5.08 -5.88
CA GLN A 100 -6.63 -5.11 -7.32
C GLN A 100 -7.05 -6.44 -7.97
N LEU A 101 -6.90 -7.56 -7.25
CA LEU A 101 -7.37 -8.86 -7.70
C LEU A 101 -8.90 -8.87 -7.95
N LEU A 102 -9.69 -8.25 -7.05
CA LEU A 102 -11.14 -8.10 -7.24
C LEU A 102 -11.51 -7.23 -8.44
N GLU A 103 -10.72 -6.19 -8.71
CA GLU A 103 -10.96 -5.29 -9.86
C GLU A 103 -10.60 -5.97 -11.18
N GLN A 104 -9.51 -6.74 -11.22
CA GLN A 104 -9.03 -7.42 -12.42
C GLN A 104 -9.80 -8.70 -12.74
N TYR A 105 -10.25 -9.40 -11.72
CA TYR A 105 -10.94 -10.71 -11.85
C TYR A 105 -12.26 -10.71 -11.04
N PRO A 106 -13.25 -9.90 -11.48
CA PRO A 106 -14.53 -9.76 -10.75
C PRO A 106 -15.34 -11.08 -10.72
N ASP A 107 -15.09 -11.97 -11.67
CA ASP A 107 -15.74 -13.28 -11.80
C ASP A 107 -14.96 -14.40 -11.08
N ALA A 108 -14.07 -14.06 -10.14
CA ALA A 108 -13.32 -15.00 -9.33
C ALA A 108 -13.50 -14.73 -7.82
N HIS A 109 -13.45 -15.77 -7.01
CA HIS A 109 -13.56 -15.65 -5.56
C HIS A 109 -12.24 -15.24 -4.87
N ASP A 110 -11.12 -15.36 -5.57
CA ASP A 110 -9.77 -15.21 -5.04
C ASP A 110 -9.55 -13.91 -4.30
N GLY A 111 -10.01 -12.77 -4.84
CA GLY A 111 -9.84 -11.47 -4.20
C GLY A 111 -10.53 -11.40 -2.83
N TYR A 112 -11.72 -11.99 -2.67
CA TYR A 112 -12.38 -12.05 -1.37
C TYR A 112 -11.69 -13.02 -0.41
N ASP A 113 -11.21 -14.16 -0.87
CA ASP A 113 -10.43 -15.10 -0.06
C ASP A 113 -9.15 -14.43 0.46
N ARG A 114 -8.41 -13.76 -0.41
CA ARG A 114 -7.17 -13.06 -0.03
C ARG A 114 -7.43 -11.89 0.92
N LEU A 115 -8.49 -11.10 0.73
CA LEU A 115 -8.90 -10.06 1.68
C LEU A 115 -9.27 -10.65 3.04
N GLY A 116 -10.04 -11.74 3.04
CA GLY A 116 -10.36 -12.47 4.26
C GLY A 116 -9.11 -12.90 5.02
N PHE A 117 -8.10 -13.41 4.31
CA PHE A 117 -6.85 -13.83 4.92
C PHE A 117 -6.02 -12.64 5.47
N VAL A 118 -6.00 -11.50 4.78
CA VAL A 118 -5.36 -10.26 5.30
C VAL A 118 -6.02 -9.82 6.62
N HIS A 119 -7.37 -9.72 6.64
CA HIS A 119 -8.12 -9.33 7.84
C HIS A 119 -7.95 -10.32 8.98
N GLU A 120 -7.90 -11.63 8.68
CA GLU A 120 -7.61 -12.67 9.68
C GLU A 120 -6.24 -12.46 10.32
N LYS A 121 -5.21 -12.15 9.53
CA LYS A 121 -3.84 -11.87 10.02
C LYS A 121 -3.73 -10.57 10.82
N ARG A 122 -4.61 -9.61 10.58
CA ARG A 122 -4.72 -8.39 11.39
C ARG A 122 -5.54 -8.59 12.67
N GLY A 123 -6.21 -9.70 12.83
CA GLY A 123 -7.15 -9.94 13.94
C GLY A 123 -8.49 -9.22 13.77
N GLU A 124 -8.81 -8.77 12.57
CA GLU A 124 -10.06 -8.11 12.19
C GLU A 124 -11.12 -9.16 11.86
N ASN A 125 -11.46 -9.99 12.85
CA ASN A 125 -12.20 -11.24 12.69
C ASN A 125 -13.54 -11.09 11.95
N ARG A 126 -14.31 -10.02 12.25
CA ARG A 126 -15.62 -9.79 11.59
C ARG A 126 -15.46 -9.47 10.12
N LEU A 127 -14.47 -8.64 9.75
CA LEU A 127 -14.17 -8.31 8.36
C LEU A 127 -13.68 -9.53 7.58
N ALA A 128 -12.85 -10.37 8.22
CA ALA A 128 -12.43 -11.64 7.64
C ALA A 128 -13.63 -12.58 7.37
N ALA A 129 -14.52 -12.74 8.35
CA ALA A 129 -15.72 -13.56 8.21
C ALA A 129 -16.64 -13.03 7.09
N ASP A 130 -16.82 -11.71 6.97
CA ASP A 130 -17.62 -11.11 5.91
C ASP A 130 -17.02 -11.35 4.52
N CYS A 131 -15.70 -11.32 4.38
CA CYS A 131 -15.04 -11.69 3.14
C CYS A 131 -15.26 -13.17 2.80
N TYR A 132 -15.11 -14.07 3.76
CA TYR A 132 -15.33 -15.50 3.54
C TYR A 132 -16.80 -15.84 3.23
N ARG A 133 -17.78 -15.11 3.79
CA ARG A 133 -19.20 -15.23 3.40
C ARG A 133 -19.40 -14.89 1.92
N LYS A 134 -18.67 -13.88 1.40
CA LYS A 134 -18.73 -13.55 -0.04
C LYS A 134 -18.12 -14.64 -0.91
N VAL A 135 -17.06 -15.32 -0.45
CA VAL A 135 -16.53 -16.51 -1.15
C VAL A 135 -17.59 -17.60 -1.22
N ILE A 136 -18.27 -17.92 -0.11
CA ILE A 136 -19.33 -18.93 -0.08
C ILE A 136 -20.46 -18.55 -1.04
N ALA A 137 -20.93 -17.30 -0.99
CA ALA A 137 -21.99 -16.82 -1.87
C ALA A 137 -21.61 -16.92 -3.37
N PHE A 138 -20.33 -16.66 -3.69
CA PHE A 138 -19.83 -16.86 -5.05
C PHE A 138 -19.87 -18.34 -5.46
N LEU A 139 -19.38 -19.24 -4.60
CA LEU A 139 -19.36 -20.68 -4.88
C LEU A 139 -20.78 -21.28 -5.04
N GLU A 140 -21.74 -20.82 -4.24
CA GLU A 140 -23.15 -21.22 -4.36
C GLU A 140 -23.76 -20.79 -5.70
N GLN A 141 -23.38 -19.63 -6.22
CA GLN A 141 -23.83 -19.14 -7.53
C GLN A 141 -23.11 -19.80 -8.70
N ASN A 142 -21.95 -20.41 -8.46
CA ASN A 142 -21.09 -21.04 -9.48
C ASN A 142 -20.79 -22.50 -9.13
N PRO A 143 -21.78 -23.41 -9.26
CA PRO A 143 -21.64 -24.80 -8.80
C PRO A 143 -20.51 -25.57 -9.50
N GLY A 144 -20.01 -25.13 -10.65
CA GLY A 144 -18.83 -25.70 -11.30
C GLY A 144 -17.52 -25.54 -10.53
N TYR A 145 -17.46 -24.58 -9.59
CA TYR A 145 -16.33 -24.32 -8.69
C TYR A 145 -16.57 -24.84 -7.27
N ALA A 146 -17.79 -25.30 -6.96
CA ALA A 146 -18.22 -25.67 -5.62
C ALA A 146 -17.76 -27.09 -5.25
N ASP A 147 -16.50 -27.23 -4.82
CA ASP A 147 -16.08 -28.40 -4.07
C ASP A 147 -16.60 -28.28 -2.62
N PRO A 148 -17.39 -29.24 -2.12
CA PRO A 148 -17.91 -29.22 -0.76
C PRO A 148 -16.83 -29.15 0.32
N ALA A 149 -15.68 -29.79 0.13
CA ALA A 149 -14.55 -29.72 1.05
C ALA A 149 -13.94 -28.33 1.08
N PHE A 150 -13.79 -27.69 -0.08
CA PHE A 150 -13.30 -26.32 -0.20
C PHE A 150 -14.26 -25.33 0.47
N MET A 151 -15.57 -25.42 0.20
CA MET A 151 -16.59 -24.63 0.88
C MET A 151 -16.56 -24.82 2.40
N GLY A 152 -16.41 -26.07 2.87
CA GLY A 152 -16.33 -26.40 4.29
C GLY A 152 -15.23 -25.64 5.02
N THR A 153 -14.09 -25.38 4.38
CA THR A 153 -12.99 -24.63 4.99
C THR A 153 -13.39 -23.19 5.35
N PHE A 154 -14.21 -22.55 4.53
CA PHE A 154 -14.69 -21.18 4.81
C PHE A 154 -15.77 -21.17 5.89
N VAL A 155 -16.65 -22.16 5.91
CA VAL A 155 -17.67 -22.32 6.97
C VAL A 155 -17.01 -22.48 8.34
N GLU A 156 -15.99 -23.33 8.45
CA GLU A 156 -15.22 -23.52 9.68
C GLU A 156 -14.49 -22.25 10.11
N ARG A 157 -13.86 -21.53 9.17
CA ARG A 157 -13.19 -20.25 9.46
C ARG A 157 -14.17 -19.21 9.97
N ILE A 158 -15.33 -19.05 9.33
CA ILE A 158 -16.37 -18.11 9.76
C ILE A 158 -16.84 -18.44 11.16
N ALA A 159 -17.14 -19.71 11.45
CA ALA A 159 -17.60 -20.15 12.77
C ALA A 159 -16.56 -19.85 13.87
N LYS A 160 -15.28 -19.92 13.55
CA LYS A 160 -14.18 -19.60 14.48
C LYS A 160 -13.98 -18.09 14.67
N LEU A 161 -14.12 -17.31 13.61
CA LEU A 161 -13.81 -15.86 13.59
C LEU A 161 -14.98 -15.01 14.08
N ASP A 162 -16.22 -15.43 13.79
CA ASP A 162 -17.45 -14.71 14.13
C ASP A 162 -18.51 -15.75 14.55
N PRO A 163 -18.34 -16.36 15.73
CA PRO A 163 -19.28 -17.36 16.25
C PRO A 163 -20.66 -16.72 16.47
N PRO A 164 -21.77 -17.46 16.25
CA PRO A 164 -23.09 -16.95 16.60
C PRO A 164 -23.16 -16.58 18.08
N ALA A 165 -23.90 -15.52 18.36
CA ALA A 165 -24.13 -15.13 19.75
C ALA A 165 -24.68 -16.33 20.53
N ALA A 166 -24.09 -16.64 21.69
CA ALA A 166 -24.65 -17.65 22.57
C ALA A 166 -25.97 -17.13 23.13
N ASP A 167 -27.08 -17.85 22.85
CA ASP A 167 -28.40 -17.59 23.41
C ASP A 167 -28.43 -17.84 24.93
#